data_64490806e66d86cefc7d5f850a5870f9
#
_entry.id   64490806e66d86cefc7d5f850a5870f9
#
_cell.length_a   1.000
_cell.length_b   1.000
_cell.length_c   1.000
_cell.angle_alpha   90.00
_cell.angle_beta   90.00
_cell.angle_gamma   90.00
#
_symmetry.space_group_name_H-M   'P 1'
#
loop_
_entity.id
_entity.type
_entity.pdbx_description
1 polymer ?
#
loop_
_entity_poly.entity_id
_entity_poly.type
_entity_poly.pdbx_seq_one_letter_code
_entity_poly.pdbx_strand_id
1 'polypeptide(L)'
;ARGVSACCDVVNRGVALWEGTLYVGTIDGRLVALNANDGTVAWEKVTVDQSRPYTITGAPRVMKGKVVIGNGGAELGVRGYVTAYDAKTGEQAWRFFTTPNPNKQPDNAASDKVFADKGNATWDDKGEWTETGGGGTAWDAIVYDPELNLVYIGVGNGSPWNRRMRSPSGGDNWFLSSIVA
;
A
#
# COMPACT_ATOMS: atom_id res chain seq x y z
N ALA A 1 -18.46 -12.57 2.96
CA ALA A 1 -17.76 -11.40 3.46
C ALA A 1 -16.31 -11.47 3.02
N ARG A 2 -15.80 -10.39 2.41
CA ARG A 2 -14.45 -10.33 1.82
C ARG A 2 -13.31 -10.32 2.85
N GLY A 3 -13.58 -10.08 4.11
CA GLY A 3 -12.59 -10.12 5.19
C GLY A 3 -11.94 -11.50 5.45
N VAL A 4 -12.43 -12.53 4.80
CA VAL A 4 -11.94 -13.92 4.96
C VAL A 4 -10.57 -14.13 4.30
N SER A 5 -10.13 -13.20 3.43
CA SER A 5 -8.84 -13.29 2.72
C SER A 5 -7.67 -12.59 3.44
N ALA A 6 -7.84 -12.15 4.69
CA ALA A 6 -6.76 -11.59 5.47
C ALA A 6 -5.85 -12.70 6.03
N CYS A 7 -4.54 -12.48 6.01
CA CYS A 7 -3.56 -13.48 6.49
C CYS A 7 -3.69 -13.79 7.99
N CYS A 8 -4.11 -12.81 8.78
CA CYS A 8 -3.79 -12.77 10.20
C CYS A 8 -5.02 -12.40 11.04
N ASP A 9 -6.19 -12.92 10.68
CA ASP A 9 -7.48 -12.64 11.30
C ASP A 9 -8.02 -11.21 10.96
N VAL A 10 -9.16 -10.87 11.54
CA VAL A 10 -9.84 -9.58 11.34
C VAL A 10 -9.19 -8.53 12.25
N VAL A 11 -8.10 -7.94 11.79
CA VAL A 11 -7.29 -6.99 12.55
C VAL A 11 -7.52 -5.57 12.05
N ASN A 12 -7.65 -4.62 12.97
CA ASN A 12 -7.53 -3.18 12.71
C ASN A 12 -6.50 -2.60 13.69
N ARG A 13 -5.44 -1.94 13.18
CA ARG A 13 -4.34 -1.41 13.99
C ARG A 13 -4.53 0.03 14.42
N GLY A 14 -5.69 0.60 14.14
CA GLY A 14 -6.05 1.92 14.63
C GLY A 14 -6.63 2.84 13.57
N VAL A 15 -6.86 4.05 13.99
CA VAL A 15 -7.49 5.13 13.22
C VAL A 15 -6.62 6.38 13.29
N ALA A 16 -6.88 7.35 12.42
CA ALA A 16 -6.30 8.68 12.52
C ALA A 16 -7.39 9.72 12.78
N LEU A 17 -7.08 10.73 13.60
CA LEU A 17 -7.94 11.87 13.85
C LEU A 17 -7.25 13.15 13.38
N TRP A 18 -7.93 13.94 12.56
CA TRP A 18 -7.43 15.23 12.09
C TRP A 18 -8.57 16.19 11.77
N GLU A 19 -8.50 17.41 12.32
CA GLU A 19 -9.51 18.49 12.15
C GLU A 19 -10.96 18.01 12.34
N GLY A 20 -11.22 17.20 13.38
CA GLY A 20 -12.56 16.70 13.70
C GLY A 20 -13.05 15.57 12.79
N THR A 21 -12.20 15.03 11.92
CA THR A 21 -12.51 13.89 11.07
C THR A 21 -11.69 12.66 11.49
N LEU A 22 -12.38 11.54 11.66
CA LEU A 22 -11.79 10.24 11.95
C LEU A 22 -11.62 9.44 10.66
N TYR A 23 -10.42 8.93 10.42
CA TYR A 23 -10.12 8.09 9.25
C TYR A 23 -9.88 6.66 9.68
N VAL A 24 -10.54 5.72 9.03
CA VAL A 24 -10.40 4.28 9.29
C VAL A 24 -10.25 3.49 8.00
N GLY A 25 -9.25 2.60 7.98
CA GLY A 25 -9.12 1.59 6.94
C GLY A 25 -9.96 0.36 7.30
N THR A 26 -10.73 -0.16 6.35
CA THR A 26 -11.55 -1.35 6.56
C THR A 26 -10.92 -2.56 5.87
N ILE A 27 -11.15 -3.75 6.41
CA ILE A 27 -10.50 -4.97 5.94
C ILE A 27 -10.84 -5.34 4.49
N ASP A 28 -11.97 -4.86 3.99
CA ASP A 28 -12.42 -5.02 2.60
C ASP A 28 -11.83 -3.98 1.63
N GLY A 29 -10.86 -3.19 2.10
CA GLY A 29 -10.10 -2.27 1.25
C GLY A 29 -10.71 -0.89 1.06
N ARG A 30 -11.56 -0.42 1.98
CA ARG A 30 -12.07 0.96 1.96
C ARG A 30 -11.32 1.84 2.95
N LEU A 31 -11.19 3.11 2.61
CA LEU A 31 -10.83 4.18 3.51
C LEU A 31 -12.07 5.03 3.75
N VAL A 32 -12.47 5.17 5.01
CA VAL A 32 -13.68 5.87 5.41
C VAL A 32 -13.31 7.05 6.29
N ALA A 33 -13.85 8.23 5.98
CA ALA A 33 -13.76 9.43 6.79
C ALA A 33 -15.10 9.69 7.49
N LEU A 34 -15.05 9.82 8.82
CA LEU A 34 -16.21 10.01 9.67
C LEU A 34 -16.10 11.34 10.41
N ASN A 35 -17.20 12.04 10.56
CA ASN A 35 -17.27 13.14 11.51
C ASN A 35 -17.07 12.60 12.94
N ALA A 36 -16.06 13.09 13.63
CA ALA A 36 -15.71 12.57 14.95
C ALA A 36 -16.74 12.91 16.06
N ASN A 37 -17.67 13.86 15.83
CA ASN A 37 -18.68 14.23 16.81
C ASN A 37 -19.92 13.34 16.77
N ASP A 38 -20.33 12.89 15.57
CA ASP A 38 -21.60 12.20 15.37
C ASP A 38 -21.49 10.87 14.60
N GLY A 39 -20.30 10.55 14.08
CA GLY A 39 -20.04 9.32 13.35
C GLY A 39 -20.61 9.29 11.92
N THR A 40 -21.13 10.41 11.42
CA THR A 40 -21.62 10.46 10.04
C THR A 40 -20.48 10.34 9.03
N VAL A 41 -20.73 9.66 7.91
CA VAL A 41 -19.74 9.48 6.85
C VAL A 41 -19.58 10.78 6.07
N ALA A 42 -18.38 11.36 6.11
CA ALA A 42 -18.02 12.52 5.30
C ALA A 42 -17.70 12.11 3.86
N TRP A 43 -16.87 11.06 3.71
CA TRP A 43 -16.57 10.42 2.43
C TRP A 43 -16.05 8.98 2.63
N GLU A 44 -16.14 8.20 1.57
CA GLU A 44 -15.65 6.83 1.51
C GLU A 44 -14.99 6.57 0.15
N LYS A 45 -13.85 5.87 0.15
CA LYS A 45 -13.15 5.44 -1.07
C LYS A 45 -12.76 3.99 -1.01
N VAL A 46 -13.01 3.25 -2.09
CA VAL A 46 -12.38 1.96 -2.33
C VAL A 46 -10.95 2.21 -2.78
N THR A 47 -9.99 1.72 -2.01
CA THR A 47 -8.55 1.99 -2.22
C THR A 47 -7.83 0.87 -2.94
N VAL A 48 -8.46 -0.28 -3.09
CA VAL A 48 -7.90 -1.53 -3.61
C VAL A 48 -8.70 -2.05 -4.79
N ASP A 49 -8.09 -2.92 -5.59
CA ASP A 49 -8.84 -3.79 -6.51
C ASP A 49 -9.55 -4.88 -5.70
N GLN A 50 -10.86 -4.73 -5.54
CA GLN A 50 -11.67 -5.66 -4.76
C GLN A 50 -11.87 -7.04 -5.42
N SER A 51 -11.45 -7.24 -6.66
CA SER A 51 -11.46 -8.56 -7.31
C SER A 51 -10.30 -9.44 -6.85
N ARG A 52 -9.27 -8.83 -6.24
CA ARG A 52 -8.07 -9.49 -5.72
C ARG A 52 -8.09 -9.49 -4.18
N PRO A 53 -7.29 -10.36 -3.54
CA PRO A 53 -7.28 -10.51 -2.08
C PRO A 53 -6.50 -9.40 -1.35
N TYR A 54 -6.72 -8.15 -1.73
CA TYR A 54 -6.23 -7.00 -0.99
C TYR A 54 -6.98 -6.82 0.33
N THR A 55 -6.26 -6.38 1.35
CA THR A 55 -6.84 -6.01 2.64
C THR A 55 -6.23 -4.70 3.13
N ILE A 56 -6.91 -4.04 4.07
CA ILE A 56 -6.33 -2.97 4.87
C ILE A 56 -6.46 -3.37 6.34
N THR A 57 -5.34 -3.45 7.02
CA THR A 57 -5.25 -3.74 8.45
C THR A 57 -4.46 -2.67 9.21
N GLY A 58 -3.73 -1.82 8.50
CA GLY A 58 -2.95 -0.72 9.03
C GLY A 58 -3.78 0.49 9.42
N ALA A 59 -3.28 1.27 10.37
CA ALA A 59 -3.86 2.57 10.70
C ALA A 59 -3.47 3.62 9.64
N PRO A 60 -4.41 4.45 9.16
CA PRO A 60 -4.06 5.59 8.33
C PRO A 60 -3.14 6.57 9.08
N ARG A 61 -2.40 7.38 8.32
CA ARG A 61 -1.61 8.50 8.86
C ARG A 61 -2.03 9.78 8.17
N VAL A 62 -2.17 10.87 8.93
CA VAL A 62 -2.47 12.19 8.36
C VAL A 62 -1.23 13.04 8.38
N MET A 63 -0.91 13.63 7.22
CA MET A 63 0.23 14.51 7.05
C MET A 63 -0.07 15.58 5.99
N LYS A 64 0.13 16.85 6.32
CA LYS A 64 -0.09 17.99 5.40
C LYS A 64 -1.43 17.93 4.65
N GLY A 65 -2.52 17.67 5.37
CA GLY A 65 -3.86 17.60 4.80
C GLY A 65 -4.11 16.41 3.88
N LYS A 66 -3.29 15.36 3.97
CA LYS A 66 -3.46 14.10 3.22
C LYS A 66 -3.54 12.91 4.18
N VAL A 67 -4.43 11.99 3.88
CA VAL A 67 -4.53 10.69 4.55
C VAL A 67 -3.76 9.67 3.75
N VAL A 68 -2.76 9.07 4.36
CA VAL A 68 -1.87 8.07 3.73
C VAL A 68 -2.20 6.69 4.28
N ILE A 69 -2.36 5.74 3.40
CA ILE A 69 -2.67 4.34 3.71
C ILE A 69 -1.97 3.40 2.71
N GLY A 70 -1.51 2.26 3.21
CA GLY A 70 -1.00 1.17 2.37
C GLY A 70 -2.00 0.03 2.25
N ASN A 71 -1.53 -1.12 1.81
CA ASN A 71 -2.33 -2.33 1.68
C ASN A 71 -1.64 -3.55 2.30
N GLY A 72 -2.43 -4.56 2.63
CA GLY A 72 -2.03 -5.93 2.96
C GLY A 72 -2.41 -6.91 1.86
N GLY A 73 -2.10 -8.19 2.06
CA GLY A 73 -2.45 -9.29 1.15
C GLY A 73 -1.27 -9.86 0.36
N ALA A 74 -0.03 -9.52 0.71
CA ALA A 74 1.16 -10.03 0.03
C ALA A 74 1.17 -11.57 -0.06
N GLU A 75 0.79 -12.25 1.00
CA GLU A 75 0.72 -13.72 1.11
C GLU A 75 -0.25 -14.35 0.11
N LEU A 76 -1.24 -13.58 -0.32
CA LEU A 76 -2.31 -14.03 -1.21
C LEU A 76 -2.10 -13.55 -2.66
N GLY A 77 -0.94 -12.97 -2.96
CA GLY A 77 -0.57 -12.57 -4.30
C GLY A 77 -1.18 -11.25 -4.75
N VAL A 78 -0.79 -10.16 -4.09
CA VAL A 78 -1.13 -8.80 -4.49
C VAL A 78 0.11 -7.94 -4.63
N ARG A 79 -0.03 -6.81 -5.30
CA ARG A 79 0.99 -5.79 -5.50
C ARG A 79 0.95 -4.76 -4.37
N GLY A 80 2.10 -4.46 -3.76
CA GLY A 80 2.21 -3.47 -2.70
C GLY A 80 2.20 -2.03 -3.21
N TYR A 81 1.57 -1.15 -2.44
CA TYR A 81 1.60 0.30 -2.69
C TYR A 81 1.22 1.10 -1.44
N VAL A 82 1.51 2.39 -1.49
CA VAL A 82 0.99 3.41 -0.57
C VAL A 82 0.27 4.47 -1.38
N THR A 83 -0.87 4.94 -0.89
CA THR A 83 -1.66 5.99 -1.53
C THR A 83 -1.95 7.10 -0.54
N ALA A 84 -1.85 8.35 -1.02
CA ALA A 84 -2.30 9.53 -0.30
C ALA A 84 -3.60 10.04 -0.92
N TYR A 85 -4.55 10.36 -0.06
CA TYR A 85 -5.82 10.97 -0.41
C TYR A 85 -5.91 12.36 0.22
N ASP A 86 -6.55 13.31 -0.44
CA ASP A 86 -6.90 14.58 0.19
C ASP A 86 -7.81 14.31 1.39
N ALA A 87 -7.46 14.85 2.55
CA ALA A 87 -8.16 14.55 3.79
C ALA A 87 -9.61 15.05 3.80
N LYS A 88 -9.92 16.14 3.09
CA LYS A 88 -11.26 16.75 3.06
C LYS A 88 -12.16 16.12 1.99
N THR A 89 -11.61 15.78 0.84
CA THR A 89 -12.40 15.34 -0.33
C THR A 89 -12.32 13.84 -0.60
N GLY A 90 -11.28 13.16 -0.07
CA GLY A 90 -11.00 11.78 -0.39
C GLY A 90 -10.47 11.57 -1.82
N GLU A 91 -10.12 12.62 -2.54
CA GLU A 91 -9.51 12.48 -3.87
C GLU A 91 -8.09 11.96 -3.78
N GLN A 92 -7.71 11.05 -4.68
CA GLN A 92 -6.36 10.51 -4.71
C GLN A 92 -5.38 11.60 -5.14
N ALA A 93 -4.43 11.92 -4.25
CA ALA A 93 -3.37 12.87 -4.53
C ALA A 93 -2.18 12.23 -5.25
N TRP A 94 -1.74 11.06 -4.78
CA TRP A 94 -0.68 10.25 -5.41
C TRP A 94 -0.75 8.79 -4.95
N ARG A 95 -0.14 7.92 -5.73
CA ARG A 95 0.15 6.52 -5.37
C ARG A 95 1.62 6.21 -5.66
N PHE A 96 2.25 5.46 -4.77
CA PHE A 96 3.59 4.91 -4.95
C PHE A 96 3.53 3.40 -4.82
N PHE A 97 3.84 2.69 -5.89
CA PHE A 97 3.97 1.25 -5.85
C PHE A 97 5.33 0.85 -5.28
N THR A 98 5.34 -0.19 -4.46
CA THR A 98 6.55 -0.75 -3.83
C THR A 98 7.12 -1.93 -4.61
N THR A 99 6.41 -2.36 -5.65
CA THR A 99 6.83 -3.38 -6.61
C THR A 99 6.55 -2.87 -8.03
N PRO A 100 7.34 -3.27 -9.04
CA PRO A 100 7.15 -2.78 -10.40
C PRO A 100 5.85 -3.28 -11.02
N ASN A 101 5.44 -2.65 -12.10
CA ASN A 101 4.39 -3.18 -12.95
C ASN A 101 4.87 -4.49 -13.60
N PRO A 102 4.12 -5.58 -13.53
CA PRO A 102 4.51 -6.87 -14.15
C PRO A 102 4.85 -6.76 -15.64
N ASN A 103 4.20 -5.85 -16.35
CA ASN A 103 4.46 -5.60 -17.76
C ASN A 103 5.54 -4.53 -17.99
N LYS A 104 6.17 -4.02 -16.92
CA LYS A 104 7.16 -2.92 -16.95
C LYS A 104 6.67 -1.65 -17.63
N GLN A 105 5.36 -1.43 -17.64
CA GLN A 105 4.73 -0.23 -18.16
C GLN A 105 4.50 0.79 -17.03
N PRO A 106 4.43 2.09 -17.34
CA PRO A 106 4.04 3.09 -16.37
C PRO A 106 2.64 2.82 -15.80
N ASP A 107 2.46 3.11 -14.53
CA ASP A 107 1.19 3.03 -13.80
C ASP A 107 0.48 4.39 -13.67
N ASN A 108 1.09 5.47 -14.17
CA ASN A 108 0.77 6.86 -13.87
C ASN A 108 0.87 7.16 -12.36
N ALA A 109 1.91 6.64 -11.73
CA ALA A 109 2.15 6.70 -10.30
C ALA A 109 3.49 7.39 -9.98
N ALA A 110 3.63 7.86 -8.74
CA ALA A 110 4.85 8.51 -8.26
C ALA A 110 6.09 7.59 -8.32
N SER A 111 5.88 6.27 -8.32
CA SER A 111 6.94 5.26 -8.42
C SER A 111 7.47 5.02 -9.84
N ASP A 112 6.80 5.49 -10.88
CA ASP A 112 7.12 5.13 -12.27
C ASP A 112 8.57 5.46 -12.64
N LYS A 113 9.02 6.66 -12.25
CA LYS A 113 10.39 7.09 -12.58
C LYS A 113 11.46 6.19 -11.95
N VAL A 114 11.33 5.87 -10.67
CA VAL A 114 12.34 5.06 -9.97
C VAL A 114 12.36 3.62 -10.50
N PHE A 115 11.22 3.08 -10.90
CA PHE A 115 11.18 1.77 -11.53
C PHE A 115 11.75 1.80 -12.96
N ALA A 116 11.43 2.79 -13.76
CA ALA A 116 12.01 2.95 -15.10
C ALA A 116 13.53 3.12 -15.06
N ASP A 117 14.03 3.95 -14.14
CA ASP A 117 15.46 4.28 -14.05
C ASP A 117 16.31 3.08 -13.56
N LYS A 118 15.86 2.37 -12.53
CA LYS A 118 16.65 1.31 -11.87
C LYS A 118 15.84 0.14 -11.34
N GLY A 119 14.65 0.39 -10.79
CA GLY A 119 13.91 -0.62 -10.04
C GLY A 119 13.53 -1.85 -10.85
N ASN A 120 13.10 -1.67 -12.10
CA ASN A 120 12.73 -2.77 -12.99
C ASN A 120 13.88 -3.79 -13.20
N ALA A 121 15.12 -3.33 -13.25
CA ALA A 121 16.28 -4.18 -13.44
C ALA A 121 16.56 -5.10 -12.24
N THR A 122 16.00 -4.82 -11.09
CA THR A 122 16.16 -5.63 -9.86
C THR A 122 15.14 -6.77 -9.75
N TRP A 123 14.24 -6.91 -10.72
CA TRP A 123 13.18 -7.91 -10.75
C TRP A 123 13.32 -8.80 -11.99
N ASP A 124 13.29 -10.09 -11.77
CA ASP A 124 13.47 -11.11 -12.81
C ASP A 124 12.19 -11.27 -13.66
N ASP A 125 12.31 -11.14 -14.98
CA ASP A 125 11.19 -11.27 -15.92
C ASP A 125 10.56 -12.67 -15.95
N LYS A 126 11.29 -13.68 -15.47
CA LYS A 126 10.85 -15.08 -15.42
C LYS A 126 10.30 -15.49 -14.06
N GLY A 127 10.26 -14.56 -13.11
CA GLY A 127 9.79 -14.83 -11.76
C GLY A 127 8.26 -14.87 -11.67
N GLU A 128 7.74 -15.74 -10.81
CA GLU A 128 6.30 -15.86 -10.54
C GLU A 128 5.67 -14.58 -9.94
N TRP A 129 6.48 -13.60 -9.56
CA TRP A 129 6.01 -12.31 -9.10
C TRP A 129 5.17 -11.58 -10.15
N THR A 130 5.40 -11.84 -11.43
CA THR A 130 4.63 -11.25 -12.52
C THR A 130 3.16 -11.63 -12.47
N GLU A 131 2.84 -12.81 -11.95
CA GLU A 131 1.47 -13.29 -11.74
C GLU A 131 0.92 -12.89 -10.37
N THR A 132 1.77 -13.00 -9.33
CA THR A 132 1.35 -12.72 -7.95
C THR A 132 1.37 -11.24 -7.58
N GLY A 133 2.01 -10.37 -8.36
CA GLY A 133 2.15 -8.94 -8.09
C GLY A 133 3.36 -8.58 -7.22
N GLY A 134 4.15 -9.55 -6.79
CA GLY A 134 5.44 -9.32 -6.11
C GLY A 134 5.37 -9.03 -4.61
N GLY A 135 4.22 -8.81 -4.02
CA GLY A 135 4.07 -8.49 -2.60
C GLY A 135 4.52 -7.07 -2.24
N GLY A 136 5.40 -6.92 -1.26
CA GLY A 136 5.94 -5.62 -0.84
C GLY A 136 4.90 -4.68 -0.23
N THR A 137 3.88 -5.22 0.43
CA THR A 137 2.78 -4.42 0.98
C THR A 137 3.22 -3.55 2.15
N ALA A 138 2.75 -2.30 2.20
CA ALA A 138 2.90 -1.39 3.33
C ALA A 138 1.70 -1.55 4.27
N TRP A 139 1.63 -2.70 4.95
CA TRP A 139 0.48 -3.10 5.76
C TRP A 139 0.43 -2.42 7.14
N ASP A 140 1.52 -1.76 7.57
CA ASP A 140 1.61 -0.99 8.81
C ASP A 140 2.67 0.13 8.66
N ALA A 141 3.46 0.41 9.65
CA ALA A 141 4.70 1.22 9.70
C ALA A 141 4.84 2.35 8.66
N ILE A 142 3.96 3.35 8.74
CA ILE A 142 4.08 4.61 7.99
C ILE A 142 4.31 5.73 9.00
N VAL A 143 5.42 6.47 8.86
CA VAL A 143 5.80 7.57 9.74
C VAL A 143 6.15 8.80 8.92
N TYR A 144 5.68 9.96 9.35
CA TYR A 144 6.01 11.23 8.72
C TYR A 144 6.95 12.04 9.62
N ASP A 145 8.05 12.50 9.04
CA ASP A 145 8.96 13.47 9.64
C ASP A 145 8.64 14.87 9.09
N PRO A 146 8.09 15.78 9.91
CA PRO A 146 7.73 17.11 9.46
C PRO A 146 8.94 18.03 9.22
N GLU A 147 10.08 17.78 9.87
CA GLU A 147 11.28 18.61 9.73
C GLU A 147 11.98 18.32 8.40
N LEU A 148 12.14 17.04 8.06
CA LEU A 148 12.73 16.60 6.80
C LEU A 148 11.72 16.56 5.65
N ASN A 149 10.42 16.66 5.95
CA ASN A 149 9.33 16.49 4.99
C ASN A 149 9.39 15.15 4.26
N LEU A 150 9.72 14.08 4.98
CA LEU A 150 9.83 12.72 4.47
C LEU A 150 8.76 11.81 5.08
N VAL A 151 8.32 10.85 4.28
CA VAL A 151 7.44 9.77 4.73
C VAL A 151 8.24 8.48 4.71
N TYR A 152 8.47 7.89 5.88
CA TYR A 152 9.11 6.59 6.00
C TYR A 152 8.06 5.49 5.91
N ILE A 153 8.27 4.55 5.01
CA ILE A 153 7.33 3.48 4.69
C ILE A 153 8.04 2.14 4.93
N GLY A 154 7.54 1.35 5.88
CA GLY A 154 7.95 -0.04 6.05
C GLY A 154 7.33 -0.91 4.96
N VAL A 155 8.16 -1.50 4.12
CA VAL A 155 7.75 -2.38 3.03
C VAL A 155 7.95 -3.84 3.44
N GLY A 156 6.89 -4.61 3.32
CA GLY A 156 6.86 -6.02 3.72
C GLY A 156 7.61 -6.96 2.75
N ASN A 157 7.44 -8.24 2.99
CA ASN A 157 8.05 -9.32 2.23
C ASN A 157 7.50 -9.43 0.80
N GLY A 158 8.24 -10.14 -0.03
CA GLY A 158 7.84 -10.44 -1.40
C GLY A 158 6.86 -11.60 -1.53
N SER A 159 6.19 -11.66 -2.68
CA SER A 159 5.32 -12.77 -3.09
C SER A 159 5.77 -13.28 -4.48
N PRO A 160 5.97 -14.61 -4.65
CA PRO A 160 6.07 -15.63 -3.60
C PRO A 160 7.19 -15.36 -2.58
N TRP A 161 7.06 -15.91 -1.37
CA TRP A 161 8.13 -15.78 -0.35
C TRP A 161 9.45 -16.38 -0.80
N ASN A 162 9.38 -17.54 -1.45
CA ASN A 162 10.55 -18.21 -1.98
C ASN A 162 11.19 -17.36 -3.09
N ARG A 163 12.39 -16.80 -2.79
CA ARG A 163 13.11 -15.97 -3.74
C ARG A 163 13.43 -16.69 -5.06
N ARG A 164 13.65 -18.00 -5.03
CA ARG A 164 13.96 -18.77 -6.24
C ARG A 164 12.77 -18.87 -7.20
N MET A 165 11.55 -18.78 -6.68
CA MET A 165 10.32 -18.69 -7.48
C MET A 165 10.07 -17.25 -7.94
N ARG A 166 10.27 -16.30 -7.03
CA ARG A 166 10.06 -14.87 -7.31
C ARG A 166 11.10 -14.30 -8.26
N SER A 167 12.36 -14.67 -8.13
CA SER A 167 13.47 -14.19 -8.95
C SER A 167 14.50 -15.29 -9.20
N PRO A 168 14.20 -16.26 -10.08
CA PRO A 168 15.05 -17.43 -10.32
C PRO A 168 16.44 -17.07 -10.85
N SER A 169 16.57 -16.01 -11.64
CA SER A 169 17.86 -15.54 -12.18
C SER A 169 18.57 -14.57 -11.24
N GLY A 170 17.97 -14.19 -10.10
CA GLY A 170 18.55 -13.23 -9.16
C GLY A 170 17.80 -11.90 -9.12
N GLY A 171 18.45 -10.85 -8.61
CA GLY A 171 17.91 -9.50 -8.43
C GLY A 171 17.54 -9.18 -6.97
N ASP A 172 17.68 -7.91 -6.62
CA ASP A 172 17.50 -7.44 -5.24
C ASP A 172 16.04 -7.19 -4.87
N ASN A 173 15.14 -7.17 -5.85
CA ASN A 173 13.70 -6.95 -5.70
C ASN A 173 13.38 -5.65 -4.91
N TRP A 174 13.78 -4.51 -5.45
CA TRP A 174 13.40 -3.21 -4.88
C TRP A 174 11.87 -3.08 -4.81
N PHE A 175 11.27 -2.72 -3.70
CA PHE A 175 11.78 -2.30 -2.38
C PHE A 175 11.40 -3.30 -1.28
N LEU A 176 11.42 -4.60 -1.56
CA LEU A 176 11.01 -5.61 -0.57
C LEU A 176 11.84 -5.54 0.71
N SER A 177 11.17 -5.76 1.85
CA SER A 177 11.79 -5.83 3.18
C SER A 177 12.68 -4.62 3.50
N SER A 178 12.23 -3.44 3.12
CA SER A 178 12.99 -2.20 3.19
C SER A 178 12.23 -1.09 3.92
N ILE A 179 12.93 -0.05 4.29
CA ILE A 179 12.35 1.25 4.65
C ILE A 179 12.59 2.18 3.46
N VAL A 180 11.52 2.73 2.93
CA VAL A 180 11.52 3.70 1.82
C VAL A 180 11.18 5.07 2.38
N ALA A 181 11.90 6.11 1.94
CA ALA A 181 11.67 7.50 2.32
C ALA A 181 11.67 8.42 1.09
#